data_4781a5152a3c2e3670a128bedaa4ed89
#
_entry.id   4781a5152a3c2e3670a128bedaa4ed89
#
_cell.length_a   1.000
_cell.length_b   1.000
_cell.length_c   1.000
_cell.angle_alpha   90.00
_cell.angle_beta   90.00
_cell.angle_gamma   90.00
#
_symmetry.space_group_name_H-M   'P 1'
#
loop_
_entity.id
_entity.type
_entity.pdbx_description
1 polymer ?
#
loop_
_entity_poly.entity_id
_entity_poly.type
_entity_poly.pdbx_seq_one_letter_code
_entity_poly.pdbx_strand_id
1 'polypeptide(L)'
;MGGKELRIDVKLVVLSAVLITLIIAVVGLWSAKTHEQQLRQELVEQARGFAQQMDAVWTFVDANQNRINYTSDGIYEFKGLHCSVAAKAVAQLFNRSTDYVVKFTRTDPRNPGDAPDEWEQGALASFE
;
A
#
# COMPACT_ATOMS: atom_id res chain seq x y z
N MET A 1 50.86 0.48 -44.33
CA MET A 1 49.80 0.08 -43.36
C MET A 1 48.46 0.14 -44.09
N GLY A 2 48.01 -1.01 -44.64
CA GLY A 2 46.77 -1.08 -45.41
C GLY A 2 45.58 -1.26 -44.49
N GLY A 3 44.83 -0.21 -44.26
CA GLY A 3 43.55 -0.32 -43.62
C GLY A 3 42.60 -1.14 -44.50
N LYS A 4 42.22 -2.35 -44.05
CA LYS A 4 41.18 -3.14 -44.69
C LYS A 4 39.88 -2.35 -44.61
N GLU A 5 39.48 -1.73 -45.73
CA GLU A 5 38.14 -1.15 -45.84
C GLU A 5 37.14 -2.30 -45.67
N LEU A 6 36.37 -2.26 -44.58
CA LEU A 6 35.25 -3.16 -44.36
C LEU A 6 34.25 -3.03 -45.50
N ARG A 7 33.85 -4.15 -46.10
CA ARG A 7 32.83 -4.18 -47.16
C ARG A 7 31.58 -3.44 -46.69
N ILE A 8 30.90 -2.75 -47.58
CA ILE A 8 29.69 -1.95 -47.26
C ILE A 8 28.64 -2.78 -46.55
N ASP A 9 28.47 -4.06 -46.94
CA ASP A 9 27.54 -4.99 -46.33
C ASP A 9 27.81 -5.23 -44.82
N VAL A 10 29.09 -5.35 -44.45
CA VAL A 10 29.51 -5.56 -43.07
C VAL A 10 29.29 -4.27 -42.25
N LYS A 11 29.53 -3.09 -42.83
CA LYS A 11 29.28 -1.81 -42.17
C LYS A 11 27.78 -1.63 -41.87
N LEU A 12 26.89 -1.99 -42.80
CA LEU A 12 25.44 -1.92 -42.63
C LEU A 12 24.95 -2.89 -41.55
N VAL A 13 25.44 -4.12 -41.55
CA VAL A 13 25.08 -5.12 -40.54
C VAL A 13 25.51 -4.65 -39.14
N VAL A 14 26.73 -4.16 -39.00
CA VAL A 14 27.21 -3.67 -37.69
C VAL A 14 26.42 -2.45 -37.23
N LEU A 15 26.12 -1.51 -38.14
CA LEU A 15 25.33 -0.32 -37.80
C LEU A 15 23.92 -0.69 -37.36
N SER A 16 23.25 -1.59 -38.07
CA SER A 16 21.91 -2.05 -37.69
C SER A 16 21.91 -2.80 -36.36
N ALA A 17 22.90 -3.66 -36.09
CA ALA A 17 23.05 -4.35 -34.81
C ALA A 17 23.25 -3.38 -33.65
N VAL A 18 24.09 -2.37 -33.80
CA VAL A 18 24.30 -1.32 -32.78
C VAL A 18 23.00 -0.55 -32.53
N LEU A 19 22.28 -0.18 -33.59
CA LEU A 19 21.04 0.58 -33.47
C LEU A 19 19.95 -0.23 -32.77
N ILE A 20 19.79 -1.50 -33.11
CA ILE A 20 18.83 -2.41 -32.44
C ILE A 20 19.20 -2.58 -30.95
N THR A 21 20.47 -2.80 -30.63
CA THR A 21 20.93 -2.92 -29.25
C THR A 21 20.63 -1.67 -28.45
N LEU A 22 20.84 -0.50 -29.03
CA LEU A 22 20.57 0.79 -28.39
C LEU A 22 19.07 0.98 -28.12
N ILE A 23 18.21 0.62 -29.08
CA ILE A 23 16.75 0.68 -28.92
C ILE A 23 16.30 -0.26 -27.78
N ILE A 24 16.80 -1.51 -27.75
CA ILE A 24 16.47 -2.47 -26.71
C ILE A 24 16.91 -1.96 -25.33
N ALA A 25 18.10 -1.37 -25.23
CA ALA A 25 18.59 -0.80 -23.99
C ALA A 25 17.70 0.36 -23.49
N VAL A 26 17.33 1.28 -24.36
CA VAL A 26 16.46 2.42 -24.01
C VAL A 26 15.07 1.95 -23.60
N VAL A 27 14.45 1.04 -24.36
CA VAL A 27 13.14 0.48 -24.04
C VAL A 27 13.18 -0.31 -22.73
N GLY A 28 14.24 -1.10 -22.51
CA GLY A 28 14.41 -1.86 -21.26
C GLY A 28 14.52 -0.96 -20.02
N LEU A 29 15.32 0.09 -20.08
CA LEU A 29 15.47 1.06 -18.99
C LEU A 29 14.16 1.82 -18.71
N TRP A 30 13.47 2.24 -19.76
CA TRP A 30 12.19 2.91 -19.63
C TRP A 30 11.12 1.98 -19.04
N SER A 31 11.03 0.75 -19.53
CA SER A 31 10.10 -0.27 -19.02
C SER A 31 10.34 -0.58 -17.55
N ALA A 32 11.61 -0.74 -17.13
CA ALA A 32 11.94 -1.01 -15.73
C ALA A 32 11.49 0.13 -14.81
N LYS A 33 11.73 1.38 -15.21
CA LYS A 33 11.29 2.56 -14.43
C LYS A 33 9.77 2.68 -14.35
N THR A 34 9.08 2.43 -15.46
CA THR A 34 7.61 2.48 -15.51
C THR A 34 7.00 1.38 -14.64
N HIS A 35 7.59 0.18 -14.66
CA HIS A 35 7.12 -0.95 -13.86
C HIS A 35 7.26 -0.67 -12.36
N GLU A 36 8.35 -0.07 -11.90
CA GLU A 36 8.51 0.32 -10.50
C GLU A 36 7.43 1.33 -10.06
N GLN A 37 7.13 2.32 -10.91
CA GLN A 37 6.09 3.30 -10.61
C GLN A 37 4.70 2.66 -10.53
N GLN A 38 4.39 1.73 -11.43
CA GLN A 38 3.12 0.99 -11.43
C GLN A 38 2.97 0.16 -10.15
N LEU A 39 4.00 -0.60 -9.76
CA LEU A 39 3.99 -1.37 -8.52
C LEU A 39 3.75 -0.50 -7.28
N ARG A 40 4.39 0.68 -7.21
CA ARG A 40 4.15 1.62 -6.11
C ARG A 40 2.72 2.13 -6.08
N GLN A 41 2.15 2.45 -7.24
CA GLN A 41 0.76 2.89 -7.34
C GLN A 41 -0.21 1.78 -6.93
N GLU A 42 0.00 0.55 -7.38
CA GLU A 42 -0.82 -0.60 -6.99
C GLU A 42 -0.79 -0.83 -5.48
N LEU A 43 0.39 -0.76 -4.85
CA LEU A 43 0.52 -0.90 -3.39
C LEU A 43 -0.24 0.21 -2.64
N VAL A 44 -0.16 1.45 -3.10
CA VAL A 44 -0.90 2.58 -2.50
C VAL A 44 -2.41 2.39 -2.65
N GLU A 45 -2.89 1.96 -3.82
CA GLU A 45 -4.31 1.70 -4.03
C GLU A 45 -4.83 0.52 -3.20
N GLN A 46 -4.04 -0.55 -3.06
CA GLN A 46 -4.37 -1.66 -2.17
C GLN A 46 -4.46 -1.21 -0.70
N ALA A 47 -3.48 -0.42 -0.24
CA ALA A 47 -3.48 0.12 1.12
C ALA A 47 -4.68 1.04 1.37
N ARG A 48 -5.03 1.90 0.40
CA ARG A 48 -6.22 2.76 0.46
C ARG A 48 -7.51 1.94 0.51
N GLY A 49 -7.64 0.94 -0.34
CA GLY A 49 -8.79 0.04 -0.34
C GLY A 49 -8.96 -0.68 1.00
N PHE A 50 -7.85 -1.11 1.60
CA PHE A 50 -7.88 -1.74 2.91
C PHE A 50 -8.27 -0.76 4.03
N ALA A 51 -7.75 0.47 4.01
CA ALA A 51 -8.14 1.51 4.97
C ALA A 51 -9.65 1.82 4.89
N GLN A 52 -10.22 1.88 3.69
CA GLN A 52 -11.67 2.05 3.48
C GLN A 52 -12.47 0.87 4.02
N GLN A 53 -11.99 -0.36 3.90
CA GLN A 53 -12.66 -1.53 4.50
C GLN A 53 -12.64 -1.46 6.02
N MET A 54 -11.54 -1.02 6.63
CA MET A 54 -11.45 -0.82 8.07
C MET A 54 -12.40 0.26 8.57
N ASP A 55 -12.50 1.37 7.84
CA ASP A 55 -13.45 2.44 8.14
C ASP A 55 -14.91 1.97 8.01
N ALA A 56 -15.21 1.15 7.01
CA ALA A 56 -16.53 0.53 6.87
C ALA A 56 -16.90 -0.39 8.06
N VAL A 57 -15.94 -1.17 8.56
CA VAL A 57 -16.14 -2.00 9.77
C VAL A 57 -16.39 -1.11 10.98
N TRP A 58 -15.59 -0.06 11.15
CA TRP A 58 -15.78 0.92 12.23
C TRP A 58 -17.16 1.54 12.18
N THR A 59 -17.55 2.08 11.03
CA THR A 59 -18.84 2.75 10.81
C THR A 59 -20.01 1.79 11.03
N PHE A 60 -19.91 0.55 10.54
CA PHE A 60 -20.94 -0.46 10.73
C PHE A 60 -21.17 -0.77 12.22
N VAL A 61 -20.10 -0.99 12.97
CA VAL A 61 -20.22 -1.27 14.41
C VAL A 61 -20.75 -0.07 15.17
N ASP A 62 -20.29 1.14 14.83
CA ASP A 62 -20.74 2.40 15.44
C ASP A 62 -22.25 2.62 15.20
N ALA A 63 -22.71 2.49 13.98
CA ALA A 63 -24.12 2.62 13.63
C ALA A 63 -25.03 1.58 14.31
N ASN A 64 -24.50 0.44 14.71
CA ASN A 64 -25.25 -0.64 15.35
C ASN A 64 -25.00 -0.74 16.86
N GLN A 65 -24.31 0.22 17.50
CA GLN A 65 -23.99 0.19 18.93
C GLN A 65 -25.23 -0.03 19.79
N ASN A 66 -26.34 0.63 19.48
CA ASN A 66 -27.59 0.47 20.22
C ASN A 66 -28.16 -0.95 20.13
N ARG A 67 -28.08 -1.58 18.94
CA ARG A 67 -28.52 -2.97 18.76
C ARG A 67 -27.61 -3.97 19.46
N ILE A 68 -26.31 -3.68 19.50
CA ILE A 68 -25.31 -4.55 20.13
C ILE A 68 -25.45 -4.51 21.64
N ASN A 69 -25.64 -3.31 22.23
CA ASN A 69 -25.56 -3.09 23.67
C ASN A 69 -26.91 -3.03 24.37
N TYR A 70 -28.02 -3.29 23.67
CA TYR A 70 -29.32 -3.41 24.29
C TYR A 70 -29.88 -4.82 24.08
N THR A 71 -30.57 -5.34 25.12
CA THR A 71 -31.33 -6.58 25.03
C THR A 71 -32.63 -6.35 24.27
N SER A 72 -33.34 -7.44 23.91
CA SER A 72 -34.68 -7.37 23.30
C SER A 72 -35.69 -6.61 24.17
N ASP A 73 -35.49 -6.60 25.48
CA ASP A 73 -36.34 -5.92 26.46
C ASP A 73 -35.93 -4.45 26.71
N GLY A 74 -34.98 -3.95 25.91
CA GLY A 74 -34.53 -2.56 25.98
C GLY A 74 -33.58 -2.24 27.15
N ILE A 75 -33.03 -3.25 27.81
CA ILE A 75 -32.08 -3.09 28.92
C ILE A 75 -30.67 -2.94 28.32
N TYR A 76 -29.95 -1.91 28.75
CA TYR A 76 -28.57 -1.69 28.36
C TYR A 76 -27.66 -2.74 29.02
N GLU A 77 -26.91 -3.45 28.18
CA GLU A 77 -25.90 -4.43 28.59
C GLU A 77 -24.66 -4.28 27.74
N PHE A 78 -23.60 -3.69 28.29
CA PHE A 78 -22.34 -3.51 27.53
C PHE A 78 -21.67 -4.86 27.24
N LYS A 79 -21.66 -5.25 25.98
CA LYS A 79 -21.13 -6.56 25.52
C LYS A 79 -19.66 -6.52 25.14
N GLY A 80 -18.95 -5.43 25.43
CA GLY A 80 -17.53 -5.27 25.13
C GLY A 80 -17.20 -5.05 23.65
N LEU A 81 -18.20 -4.90 22.80
CA LEU A 81 -18.03 -4.67 21.38
C LEU A 81 -18.29 -3.20 21.04
N HIS A 82 -17.24 -2.40 21.09
CA HIS A 82 -17.22 -1.02 20.63
C HIS A 82 -16.54 -0.92 19.25
N CYS A 83 -16.85 0.11 18.47
CA CYS A 83 -16.28 0.29 17.12
C CYS A 83 -14.74 0.24 17.12
N SER A 84 -14.08 0.89 18.09
CA SER A 84 -12.62 0.86 18.23
C SER A 84 -12.07 -0.53 18.58
N VAL A 85 -12.80 -1.33 19.37
CA VAL A 85 -12.40 -2.69 19.73
C VAL A 85 -12.55 -3.61 18.51
N ALA A 86 -13.66 -3.50 17.80
CA ALA A 86 -13.93 -4.31 16.61
C ALA A 86 -12.89 -4.05 15.51
N ALA A 87 -12.64 -2.79 15.19
CA ALA A 87 -11.66 -2.43 14.15
C ALA A 87 -10.24 -2.90 14.50
N LYS A 88 -9.80 -2.72 15.76
CA LYS A 88 -8.50 -3.23 16.23
C LYS A 88 -8.43 -4.76 16.21
N ALA A 89 -9.50 -5.45 16.59
CA ALA A 89 -9.54 -6.92 16.54
C ALA A 89 -9.42 -7.44 15.10
N VAL A 90 -10.12 -6.82 14.15
CA VAL A 90 -10.00 -7.16 12.72
C VAL A 90 -8.59 -6.89 12.21
N ALA A 91 -7.99 -5.75 12.54
CA ALA A 91 -6.61 -5.43 12.17
C ALA A 91 -5.61 -6.46 12.75
N GLN A 92 -5.78 -6.88 14.01
CA GLN A 92 -4.93 -7.90 14.62
C GLN A 92 -5.06 -9.27 13.93
N LEU A 93 -6.28 -9.67 13.55
CA LEU A 93 -6.50 -10.91 12.81
C LEU A 93 -5.85 -10.84 11.43
N PHE A 94 -5.99 -9.72 10.74
CA PHE A 94 -5.34 -9.47 9.46
C PHE A 94 -3.82 -9.53 9.55
N ASN A 95 -3.22 -8.86 10.54
CA ASN A 95 -1.77 -8.85 10.78
C ASN A 95 -1.19 -10.25 11.09
N ARG A 96 -2.03 -11.17 11.59
CA ARG A 96 -1.62 -12.57 11.83
C ARG A 96 -1.69 -13.45 10.59
N SER A 97 -2.50 -13.08 9.62
CA SER A 97 -2.79 -13.88 8.43
C SER A 97 -2.09 -13.37 7.17
N THR A 98 -1.42 -12.22 7.24
CA THR A 98 -0.75 -11.58 6.12
C THR A 98 0.61 -11.00 6.53
N ASP A 99 1.44 -10.70 5.54
CA ASP A 99 2.72 -9.99 5.75
C ASP A 99 2.55 -8.46 5.90
N TYR A 100 1.32 -7.97 5.79
CA TYR A 100 1.01 -6.55 5.97
C TYR A 100 0.72 -6.23 7.44
N VAL A 101 1.06 -5.01 7.86
CA VAL A 101 0.78 -4.51 9.20
C VAL A 101 -0.21 -3.36 9.12
N VAL A 102 -1.34 -3.53 9.78
CA VAL A 102 -2.34 -2.48 10.00
C VAL A 102 -2.28 -2.03 11.44
N LYS A 103 -2.04 -0.74 11.64
CA LYS A 103 -1.96 -0.12 12.97
C LYS A 103 -2.85 1.12 13.00
N PHE A 104 -3.59 1.28 14.08
CA PHE A 104 -4.30 2.51 14.37
C PHE A 104 -3.39 3.40 15.21
N THR A 105 -3.08 4.58 14.71
CA THR A 105 -2.18 5.52 15.39
C THR A 105 -2.79 6.93 15.41
N ARG A 106 -2.39 7.75 16.38
CA ARG A 106 -2.74 9.17 16.46
C ARG A 106 -1.67 9.93 17.24
N THR A 107 -1.63 11.25 17.03
CA THR A 107 -0.64 12.15 17.63
C THR A 107 -0.67 12.15 19.17
N ASP A 108 -1.87 12.05 19.77
CA ASP A 108 -2.07 11.96 21.23
C ASP A 108 -2.94 10.75 21.58
N PRO A 109 -2.34 9.55 21.67
CA PRO A 109 -3.09 8.32 21.92
C PRO A 109 -3.40 8.13 23.41
N ARG A 110 -4.64 7.73 23.72
CA ARG A 110 -5.01 7.30 25.07
C ARG A 110 -4.34 5.98 25.47
N ASN A 111 -4.06 5.13 24.49
CA ASN A 111 -3.38 3.85 24.70
C ASN A 111 -1.93 4.00 24.18
N PRO A 112 -0.92 3.76 25.03
CA PRO A 112 0.49 3.84 24.59
C PRO A 112 0.84 2.95 23.40
N GLY A 113 0.12 1.83 23.21
CA GLY A 113 0.29 0.94 22.06
C GLY A 113 -0.13 1.54 20.71
N ASP A 114 -0.88 2.64 20.74
CA ASP A 114 -1.30 3.39 19.54
C ASP A 114 -0.37 4.58 19.25
N ALA A 115 0.74 4.72 20.01
CA ALA A 115 1.71 5.79 19.78
C ALA A 115 2.40 5.63 18.41
N PRO A 116 2.53 6.72 17.65
CA PRO A 116 3.18 6.69 16.36
C PRO A 116 4.69 6.50 16.51
N ASP A 117 5.31 5.76 15.61
CA ASP A 117 6.75 5.75 15.42
C ASP A 117 7.21 7.00 14.63
N GLU A 118 8.53 7.14 14.39
CA GLU A 118 9.09 8.31 13.70
C GLU A 118 8.54 8.47 12.28
N TRP A 119 8.33 7.38 11.57
CA TRP A 119 7.77 7.40 10.23
C TRP A 119 6.29 7.79 10.25
N GLU A 120 5.52 7.19 11.16
CA GLU A 120 4.09 7.48 11.36
C GLU A 120 3.87 8.93 11.81
N GLN A 121 4.76 9.49 12.64
CA GLN A 121 4.72 10.90 13.03
C GLN A 121 4.88 11.83 11.81
N GLY A 122 5.84 11.52 10.93
CA GLY A 122 6.02 12.26 9.69
C GLY A 122 4.80 12.17 8.76
N ALA A 123 4.17 11.00 8.68
CA ALA A 123 2.96 10.81 7.90
C ALA A 123 1.78 11.60 8.49
N LEU A 124 1.56 11.54 9.81
CA LEU A 124 0.50 12.29 10.49
C LEU A 124 0.64 13.80 10.29
N ALA A 125 1.86 14.34 10.40
CA ALA A 125 2.13 15.76 10.17
C ALA A 125 1.83 16.21 8.72
N SER A 126 1.82 15.29 7.77
CA SER A 126 1.48 15.59 6.38
C SER A 126 -0.03 15.75 6.12
N PHE A 127 -0.87 15.35 7.09
CA PHE A 127 -2.33 15.47 7.01
C PHE A 127 -2.88 16.70 7.72
N GLU A 128 -2.05 17.42 8.50
CA GLU A 128 -2.39 18.67 9.15
C GLU A 128 -2.14 19.87 8.20
#